data_4bc08c350db13b0079023122eb2e749a
#
_entry.id   4bc08c350db13b0079023122eb2e749a
#
_cell.length_a   1.000
_cell.length_b   1.000
_cell.length_c   1.000
_cell.angle_alpha   90.00
_cell.angle_beta   90.00
_cell.angle_gamma   90.00
#
_symmetry.space_group_name_H-M   'P 1'
#
loop_
_entity.id
_entity.type
_entity.pdbx_description
1 polymer ?
#
loop_
_entity_poly.entity_id
_entity_poly.type
_entity_poly.pdbx_seq_one_letter_code
_entity_poly.pdbx_strand_id
1 'polypeptide(L)'
;MKKNLIVIIALLALCLPASAQSAQPDSVVVKVGKASKVVVTVGDKSDLETFRKYNFQQLMDDIINKLDARDSSQTKSARDYEHQPDAATKSPERETEVEKEEPWETVRPYKPRRGTSQNFVFDLGINNLIDADGFPSSADPYAVHPWGSWYVGLNSIQRTRVANKFFIEWGGGVSWYNFKFENERTILSTDDNGIIFGEDLSDVDYRKSKLTVTHLNLSLVPVLDFGNGRHKPTFFNDTDSRSFRIGIGGYLGYRLDSYTKQTYFENGDRRRNHEHDSYYLNPLRYGVRLQLGFGDSEIFVNYDLNEMFEENKGPKVNALTFGVSF
;
A
#
# COMPACT_ATOMS: atom_id res chain seq x y z
N MET A 1 -1.22 28.23 16.52
CA MET A 1 -1.37 27.80 15.12
C MET A 1 -0.07 27.81 14.31
N LYS A 2 0.73 28.91 14.24
CA LYS A 2 1.98 28.95 13.43
C LYS A 2 3.07 27.96 13.86
N LYS A 3 3.25 27.69 15.16
CA LYS A 3 4.26 26.73 15.67
C LYS A 3 3.93 25.28 15.33
N ASN A 4 2.66 24.91 15.33
CA ASN A 4 2.22 23.54 15.00
C ASN A 4 2.33 23.26 13.48
N LEU A 5 2.16 24.30 12.65
CA LEU A 5 2.32 24.18 11.20
C LEU A 5 3.79 23.88 10.82
N ILE A 6 4.75 24.45 11.52
CA ILE A 6 6.19 24.22 11.28
C ILE A 6 6.58 22.79 11.65
N VAL A 7 6.04 22.23 12.72
CA VAL A 7 6.28 20.84 13.12
C VAL A 7 5.70 19.86 12.10
N ILE A 8 4.51 20.13 11.55
CA ILE A 8 3.87 19.31 10.52
C ILE A 8 4.67 19.36 9.22
N ILE A 9 5.17 20.54 8.82
CA ILE A 9 6.01 20.68 7.62
C ILE A 9 7.35 19.96 7.82
N ALA A 10 7.94 20.01 9.03
CA ALA A 10 9.18 19.29 9.34
C ALA A 10 8.98 17.76 9.36
N LEU A 11 7.83 17.25 9.85
CA LEU A 11 7.50 15.83 9.79
C LEU A 11 7.22 15.36 8.35
N LEU A 12 6.54 16.18 7.53
CA LEU A 12 6.34 15.88 6.10
C LEU A 12 7.66 15.87 5.32
N ALA A 13 8.61 16.74 5.69
CA ALA A 13 9.93 16.76 5.06
C ALA A 13 10.79 15.52 5.41
N LEU A 14 10.56 14.89 6.57
CA LEU A 14 11.19 13.64 6.98
C LEU A 14 10.59 12.40 6.26
N CYS A 15 9.39 12.52 5.71
CA CYS A 15 8.72 11.49 4.92
C CYS A 15 9.02 11.57 3.42
N LEU A 16 9.75 12.58 2.96
CA LEU A 16 10.24 12.57 1.60
C LEU A 16 11.29 11.47 1.51
N PRO A 17 11.11 10.46 0.65
CA PRO A 17 12.16 9.48 0.42
C PRO A 17 13.38 10.29 -0.03
N ALA A 18 14.51 10.08 0.63
CA ALA A 18 15.79 10.44 0.04
C ALA A 18 15.84 9.68 -1.27
N SER A 19 15.54 10.37 -2.36
CA SER A 19 15.71 9.86 -3.71
C SER A 19 17.20 9.65 -3.91
N ALA A 20 17.72 8.52 -3.42
CA ALA A 20 18.84 7.92 -4.07
C ALA A 20 18.31 7.65 -5.48
N GLN A 21 18.67 8.52 -6.42
CA GLN A 21 18.52 8.29 -7.84
C GLN A 21 19.36 7.04 -8.16
N SER A 22 18.80 5.86 -7.90
CA SER A 22 19.20 4.67 -8.61
C SER A 22 18.71 4.89 -10.03
N ALA A 23 19.63 5.12 -10.96
CA ALA A 23 19.33 5.10 -12.36
C ALA A 23 18.44 3.88 -12.62
N GLN A 24 17.20 4.08 -13.02
CA GLN A 24 16.34 2.98 -13.41
C GLN A 24 17.02 2.34 -14.63
N PRO A 25 17.29 1.04 -14.61
CA PRO A 25 17.84 0.36 -15.76
C PRO A 25 16.83 0.49 -16.91
N ASP A 26 17.26 1.09 -18.01
CA ASP A 26 16.45 1.16 -19.21
C ASP A 26 16.22 -0.27 -19.73
N SER A 27 14.96 -0.66 -19.88
CA SER A 27 14.61 -1.99 -20.39
C SER A 27 13.89 -1.87 -21.73
N VAL A 28 14.36 -2.63 -22.71
CA VAL A 28 13.70 -2.78 -24.00
C VAL A 28 13.00 -4.12 -24.06
N VAL A 29 11.69 -4.10 -24.32
CA VAL A 29 10.88 -5.31 -24.44
C VAL A 29 10.61 -5.57 -25.91
N VAL A 30 11.15 -6.67 -26.44
CA VAL A 30 10.89 -7.14 -27.81
C VAL A 30 9.88 -8.29 -27.73
N LYS A 31 8.69 -8.10 -28.32
CA LYS A 31 7.69 -9.17 -28.44
C LYS A 31 8.04 -10.06 -29.63
N VAL A 32 8.22 -11.35 -29.37
CA VAL A 32 8.50 -12.35 -30.38
C VAL A 32 7.30 -13.31 -30.45
N GLY A 33 6.43 -13.13 -31.44
CA GLY A 33 5.21 -13.94 -31.58
C GLY A 33 4.07 -13.57 -30.64
N LYS A 34 3.07 -14.45 -30.47
CA LYS A 34 1.85 -14.17 -29.69
C LYS A 34 2.02 -14.35 -28.19
N ALA A 35 2.99 -15.15 -27.74
CA ALA A 35 3.15 -15.54 -26.34
C ALA A 35 4.57 -15.33 -25.78
N SER A 36 5.55 -14.94 -26.59
CA SER A 36 6.95 -14.84 -26.18
C SER A 36 7.45 -13.39 -26.21
N LYS A 37 8.19 -12.98 -25.18
CA LYS A 37 8.84 -11.67 -25.09
C LYS A 37 10.29 -11.84 -24.64
N VAL A 38 11.18 -11.08 -25.24
CA VAL A 38 12.58 -10.92 -24.80
C VAL A 38 12.70 -9.57 -24.12
N VAL A 39 13.17 -9.56 -22.88
CA VAL A 39 13.40 -8.33 -22.10
C VAL A 39 14.89 -8.15 -21.95
N VAL A 40 15.40 -7.06 -22.50
CA VAL A 40 16.81 -6.66 -22.37
C VAL A 40 16.86 -5.49 -21.38
N THR A 41 17.57 -5.68 -20.26
CA THR A 41 17.74 -4.66 -19.25
C THR A 41 19.21 -4.20 -19.25
N VAL A 42 19.43 -2.91 -19.42
CA VAL A 42 20.76 -2.29 -19.43
C VAL A 42 20.91 -1.49 -18.13
N GLY A 43 21.88 -1.84 -17.30
CA GLY A 43 22.07 -1.23 -15.99
C GLY A 43 22.81 0.09 -15.99
N ASP A 44 23.71 0.32 -16.98
CA ASP A 44 24.51 1.53 -17.09
C ASP A 44 24.88 1.81 -18.56
N LYS A 45 25.31 3.04 -18.87
CA LYS A 45 25.77 3.45 -20.20
C LYS A 45 27.03 2.69 -20.67
N SER A 46 27.88 2.25 -19.75
CA SER A 46 29.03 1.39 -20.05
C SER A 46 28.62 0.01 -20.60
N ASP A 47 27.48 -0.51 -20.13
CA ASP A 47 26.93 -1.80 -20.59
C ASP A 47 26.42 -1.70 -22.04
N LEU A 48 25.96 -0.52 -22.48
CA LEU A 48 25.54 -0.26 -23.84
C LEU A 48 26.68 -0.42 -24.86
N GLU A 49 27.91 -0.07 -24.52
CA GLU A 49 29.05 -0.26 -25.40
C GLU A 49 29.46 -1.73 -25.52
N THR A 50 29.38 -2.46 -24.40
CA THR A 50 29.57 -3.91 -24.39
C THR A 50 28.47 -4.60 -25.19
N PHE A 51 27.23 -4.14 -25.03
CA PHE A 51 26.09 -4.65 -25.75
C PHE A 51 26.18 -4.42 -27.28
N ARG A 52 26.74 -3.31 -27.74
CA ARG A 52 27.00 -3.03 -29.18
C ARG A 52 28.02 -3.98 -29.81
N LYS A 53 28.92 -4.56 -29.01
CA LYS A 53 29.95 -5.50 -29.46
C LYS A 53 29.48 -6.95 -29.46
N TYR A 54 28.30 -7.22 -28.86
CA TYR A 54 27.77 -8.57 -28.75
C TYR A 54 27.13 -9.03 -30.06
N ASN A 55 27.42 -10.27 -30.46
CA ASN A 55 26.79 -10.88 -31.61
C ASN A 55 25.39 -11.40 -31.22
N PHE A 56 24.37 -10.62 -31.54
CA PHE A 56 22.97 -10.95 -31.21
C PHE A 56 22.48 -12.25 -31.85
N GLN A 57 23.00 -12.59 -33.03
CA GLN A 57 22.64 -13.83 -33.71
C GLN A 57 23.07 -15.03 -32.86
N GLN A 58 24.29 -15.01 -32.37
CA GLN A 58 24.83 -16.08 -31.55
C GLN A 58 24.10 -16.21 -30.19
N LEU A 59 23.73 -15.07 -29.58
CA LEU A 59 22.92 -15.08 -28.36
C LEU A 59 21.52 -15.66 -28.58
N MET A 60 20.88 -15.36 -29.69
CA MET A 60 19.56 -15.92 -30.05
C MET A 60 19.65 -17.40 -30.34
N ASP A 61 20.68 -17.84 -31.04
CA ASP A 61 20.93 -19.26 -31.33
C ASP A 61 21.17 -20.05 -30.02
N ASP A 62 21.93 -19.51 -29.10
CA ASP A 62 22.13 -20.11 -27.77
C ASP A 62 20.85 -20.20 -26.95
N ILE A 63 19.99 -19.18 -26.99
CA ILE A 63 18.69 -19.19 -26.33
C ILE A 63 17.77 -20.25 -26.96
N ILE A 64 17.71 -20.32 -28.28
CA ILE A 64 16.91 -21.31 -29.01
C ILE A 64 17.39 -22.71 -28.67
N ASN A 65 18.70 -22.97 -28.75
CA ASN A 65 19.30 -24.27 -28.44
C ASN A 65 19.03 -24.69 -26.96
N LYS A 66 19.06 -23.74 -26.00
CA LYS A 66 18.70 -24.01 -24.60
C LYS A 66 17.22 -24.29 -24.39
N LEU A 67 16.35 -23.66 -25.17
CA LEU A 67 14.91 -23.92 -25.11
C LEU A 67 14.56 -25.28 -25.75
N ASP A 68 15.15 -25.59 -26.89
CA ASP A 68 14.98 -26.88 -27.57
C ASP A 68 15.56 -28.05 -26.75
N ALA A 69 16.70 -27.86 -26.08
CA ALA A 69 17.26 -28.84 -25.16
C ALA A 69 16.39 -29.11 -23.92
N ARG A 70 15.54 -28.17 -23.55
CA ARG A 70 14.58 -28.33 -22.43
C ARG A 70 13.35 -29.13 -22.83
N ASP A 71 12.91 -28.99 -24.07
CA ASP A 71 11.78 -29.78 -24.63
C ASP A 71 12.20 -31.22 -24.94
N SER A 72 13.46 -31.44 -25.29
CA SER A 72 14.00 -32.78 -25.62
C SER A 72 14.36 -33.64 -24.40
N SER A 73 14.28 -33.12 -23.17
CA SER A 73 14.50 -33.92 -21.95
C SER A 73 13.33 -34.86 -21.59
N GLN A 74 12.28 -34.90 -22.37
CA GLN A 74 11.18 -35.90 -22.24
C GLN A 74 11.17 -37.01 -23.29
N THR A 75 12.10 -37.05 -24.23
CA THR A 75 12.14 -38.23 -25.15
C THR A 75 13.57 -38.62 -25.53
N LYS A 76 13.92 -39.80 -25.11
CA LYS A 76 15.06 -40.67 -25.37
C LYS A 76 15.92 -40.44 -26.64
N SER A 77 17.21 -40.69 -26.38
CA SER A 77 18.14 -41.46 -27.23
C SER A 77 19.11 -40.68 -28.11
N ALA A 78 20.34 -40.96 -27.78
CA ALA A 78 21.53 -40.61 -28.51
C ALA A 78 21.45 -40.93 -30.02
N ARG A 79 21.92 -40.01 -30.83
CA ARG A 79 22.54 -40.31 -32.11
C ARG A 79 23.76 -39.45 -32.29
N ASP A 80 24.88 -40.15 -32.47
CA ASP A 80 26.18 -39.65 -32.86
C ASP A 80 26.11 -38.75 -34.08
N TYR A 81 26.77 -37.64 -34.04
CA TYR A 81 27.18 -36.90 -35.23
C TYR A 81 28.71 -36.87 -35.27
N GLU A 82 29.17 -37.72 -36.15
CA GLU A 82 30.54 -37.80 -36.64
C GLU A 82 30.96 -36.52 -37.32
N HIS A 83 32.08 -35.98 -36.90
CA HIS A 83 32.66 -34.77 -37.46
C HIS A 83 33.64 -35.17 -38.55
N GLN A 84 33.38 -34.74 -39.79
CA GLN A 84 34.32 -34.84 -40.88
C GLN A 84 35.03 -33.50 -41.10
N PRO A 85 36.36 -33.46 -41.24
CA PRO A 85 37.08 -32.19 -41.37
C PRO A 85 37.39 -31.89 -42.84
N ASP A 86 37.21 -30.66 -43.28
CA ASP A 86 37.81 -30.17 -44.51
C ASP A 86 38.67 -28.92 -44.32
N ALA A 87 39.94 -29.22 -44.56
CA ALA A 87 41.00 -28.47 -45.25
C ALA A 87 41.32 -26.98 -44.98
N ALA A 88 42.43 -26.83 -44.29
CA ALA A 88 43.60 -26.02 -44.66
C ALA A 88 43.45 -24.51 -44.97
N THR A 89 44.03 -23.71 -44.08
CA THR A 89 45.02 -22.67 -44.47
C THR A 89 45.97 -22.36 -43.31
N LYS A 90 47.25 -22.30 -43.61
CA LYS A 90 48.40 -22.22 -42.72
C LYS A 90 48.63 -20.85 -42.06
N SER A 91 49.02 -20.88 -40.79
CA SER A 91 50.14 -20.19 -40.09
C SER A 91 49.90 -18.78 -39.54
N PRO A 92 50.66 -18.35 -38.53
CA PRO A 92 51.75 -18.98 -37.80
C PRO A 92 51.58 -19.04 -36.25
N GLU A 93 52.44 -19.79 -35.65
CA GLU A 93 52.66 -20.05 -34.23
C GLU A 93 52.71 -18.81 -33.38
N ARG A 94 51.92 -18.83 -32.32
CA ARG A 94 52.11 -18.04 -31.11
C ARG A 94 51.91 -18.95 -29.92
N GLU A 95 52.92 -18.96 -29.06
CA GLU A 95 53.01 -19.78 -27.87
C GLU A 95 51.76 -19.76 -27.03
N THR A 96 51.23 -20.94 -26.72
CA THR A 96 50.13 -21.18 -25.83
C THR A 96 50.59 -21.07 -24.38
N GLU A 97 50.26 -19.95 -23.73
CA GLU A 97 50.10 -19.96 -22.29
C GLU A 97 48.87 -20.81 -21.97
N VAL A 98 49.09 -21.86 -21.22
CA VAL A 98 48.05 -22.73 -20.69
C VAL A 98 47.30 -21.94 -19.62
N GLU A 99 46.21 -21.30 -20.03
CA GLU A 99 45.25 -20.70 -19.12
C GLU A 99 44.57 -21.84 -18.36
N LYS A 100 44.82 -21.90 -17.05
CA LYS A 100 44.19 -22.83 -16.14
C LYS A 100 42.69 -22.56 -16.19
N GLU A 101 41.91 -23.54 -16.69
CA GLU A 101 40.45 -23.56 -16.53
C GLU A 101 40.15 -23.51 -15.03
N GLU A 102 39.64 -22.37 -14.59
CA GLU A 102 39.05 -22.21 -13.25
C GLU A 102 37.83 -23.10 -13.17
N PRO A 103 37.65 -23.89 -12.09
CA PRO A 103 36.49 -24.75 -11.94
C PRO A 103 35.24 -23.89 -11.84
N TRP A 104 34.23 -24.23 -12.63
CA TRP A 104 32.84 -23.78 -12.64
C TRP A 104 32.42 -23.03 -11.40
N GLU A 105 32.26 -21.71 -11.50
CA GLU A 105 31.58 -20.96 -10.46
C GLU A 105 30.19 -21.60 -10.22
N THR A 106 30.11 -22.25 -9.08
CA THR A 106 28.80 -22.75 -8.61
C THR A 106 27.83 -21.59 -8.68
N VAL A 107 26.81 -21.72 -9.53
CA VAL A 107 25.70 -20.77 -9.65
C VAL A 107 25.18 -20.53 -8.23
N ARG A 108 25.60 -19.44 -7.63
CA ARG A 108 25.12 -19.06 -6.30
C ARG A 108 23.60 -18.94 -6.40
N PRO A 109 22.84 -19.64 -5.55
CA PRO A 109 21.40 -19.53 -5.60
C PRO A 109 21.03 -18.04 -5.50
N TYR A 110 20.22 -17.57 -6.42
CA TYR A 110 19.73 -16.20 -6.47
C TYR A 110 19.09 -15.85 -5.12
N LYS A 111 19.81 -15.13 -4.27
CA LYS A 111 19.24 -14.57 -3.06
C LYS A 111 18.33 -13.42 -3.50
N PRO A 112 17.02 -13.51 -3.28
CA PRO A 112 16.14 -12.43 -3.66
C PRO A 112 16.62 -11.15 -2.97
N ARG A 113 16.94 -10.13 -3.76
CA ARG A 113 17.33 -8.83 -3.21
C ARG A 113 16.21 -8.35 -2.30
N ARG A 114 16.55 -8.04 -1.04
CA ARG A 114 15.66 -7.34 -0.12
C ARG A 114 15.35 -5.99 -0.76
N GLY A 115 14.14 -5.86 -1.32
CA GLY A 115 13.71 -4.64 -2.00
C GLY A 115 12.51 -4.05 -1.27
N THR A 116 12.45 -2.74 -1.22
CA THR A 116 11.26 -2.01 -0.78
C THR A 116 10.56 -1.47 -2.03
N SER A 117 9.26 -1.66 -2.11
CA SER A 117 8.40 -1.03 -3.12
C SER A 117 7.50 -0.01 -2.43
N GLN A 118 7.20 1.09 -3.12
CA GLN A 118 6.26 2.10 -2.66
C GLN A 118 4.95 1.99 -3.44
N ASN A 119 3.83 2.11 -2.72
CA ASN A 119 2.49 2.08 -3.29
C ASN A 119 1.66 3.22 -2.70
N PHE A 120 0.80 3.82 -3.51
CA PHE A 120 -0.27 4.68 -3.03
C PHE A 120 -1.51 3.81 -2.84
N VAL A 121 -2.12 3.92 -1.68
CA VAL A 121 -3.26 3.12 -1.27
C VAL A 121 -4.41 4.05 -0.92
N PHE A 122 -5.56 3.80 -1.52
CA PHE A 122 -6.81 4.46 -1.22
C PHE A 122 -7.69 3.52 -0.39
N ASP A 123 -8.01 3.95 0.83
CA ASP A 123 -8.90 3.24 1.74
C ASP A 123 -10.29 3.86 1.71
N LEU A 124 -11.32 3.04 1.53
CA LEU A 124 -12.72 3.44 1.63
C LEU A 124 -13.46 2.49 2.57
N GLY A 125 -14.17 3.03 3.54
CA GLY A 125 -14.84 2.21 4.55
C GLY A 125 -16.01 2.91 5.22
N ILE A 126 -16.57 2.21 6.20
CA ILE A 126 -17.60 2.71 7.11
C ILE A 126 -17.07 2.71 8.53
N ASN A 127 -17.48 3.71 9.30
CA ASN A 127 -17.13 3.85 10.71
C ASN A 127 -18.33 3.48 11.60
N ASN A 128 -18.00 2.95 12.75
CA ASN A 128 -18.92 2.86 13.87
C ASN A 128 -18.21 3.15 15.18
N LEU A 129 -18.93 3.33 16.24
CA LEU A 129 -18.45 3.45 17.61
C LEU A 129 -18.73 2.15 18.36
N ILE A 130 -17.87 1.81 19.30
CA ILE A 130 -18.05 0.69 20.22
C ILE A 130 -17.83 1.23 21.63
N ASP A 131 -18.74 0.93 22.52
CA ASP A 131 -18.63 1.17 23.97
C ASP A 131 -18.45 -0.16 24.74
N ALA A 132 -18.57 -0.11 26.07
CA ALA A 132 -18.40 -1.30 26.91
C ALA A 132 -19.47 -2.38 26.66
N ASP A 133 -20.65 -1.99 26.20
CA ASP A 133 -21.79 -2.88 25.96
C ASP A 133 -21.88 -3.32 24.48
N GLY A 134 -21.00 -2.79 23.61
CA GLY A 134 -20.92 -3.09 22.20
C GLY A 134 -21.23 -1.91 21.30
N PHE A 135 -22.11 -2.09 20.32
CA PHE A 135 -22.54 -0.95 19.47
C PHE A 135 -23.58 -0.12 20.20
N PRO A 136 -23.40 1.22 20.27
CA PRO A 136 -24.38 2.10 20.88
C PRO A 136 -25.78 1.90 20.28
N SER A 137 -26.78 1.94 21.16
CA SER A 137 -28.20 1.84 20.73
C SER A 137 -28.65 3.16 20.13
N SER A 138 -29.72 3.13 19.33
CA SER A 138 -30.30 4.35 18.76
C SER A 138 -30.83 5.35 19.80
N ALA A 139 -30.96 4.92 21.06
CA ALA A 139 -31.31 5.79 22.18
C ALA A 139 -30.11 6.60 22.71
N ASP A 140 -28.88 6.18 22.42
CA ASP A 140 -27.68 6.87 22.85
C ASP A 140 -27.44 8.11 21.99
N PRO A 141 -27.23 9.28 22.60
CA PRO A 141 -27.12 10.53 21.82
C PRO A 141 -25.87 10.58 20.92
N TYR A 142 -24.89 9.71 21.16
CA TYR A 142 -23.69 9.56 20.35
C TYR A 142 -23.74 8.40 19.34
N ALA A 143 -24.88 7.70 19.25
CA ALA A 143 -25.07 6.64 18.26
C ALA A 143 -24.88 7.15 16.83
N VAL A 144 -24.23 6.36 16.00
CA VAL A 144 -23.93 6.73 14.63
C VAL A 144 -24.54 5.73 13.64
N HIS A 145 -25.00 6.23 12.52
CA HIS A 145 -25.52 5.42 11.43
C HIS A 145 -24.36 4.93 10.53
N PRO A 146 -24.01 3.64 10.54
CA PRO A 146 -22.83 3.14 9.82
C PRO A 146 -22.86 3.47 8.32
N TRP A 147 -24.00 3.28 7.65
CA TRP A 147 -24.21 3.59 6.22
C TRP A 147 -24.22 5.08 5.88
N GLY A 148 -23.72 5.92 6.69
CA GLY A 148 -23.55 7.35 6.47
C GLY A 148 -22.25 7.84 7.04
N SER A 149 -21.58 6.99 7.81
CA SER A 149 -20.35 7.27 8.53
C SER A 149 -19.16 6.75 7.72
N TRP A 150 -18.72 7.53 6.74
CA TRP A 150 -17.68 7.15 5.80
C TRP A 150 -16.27 7.37 6.37
N TYR A 151 -15.42 6.39 6.14
CA TYR A 151 -13.96 6.50 6.27
C TYR A 151 -13.34 6.64 4.89
N VAL A 152 -12.42 7.59 4.76
CA VAL A 152 -11.60 7.77 3.56
C VAL A 152 -10.15 7.92 3.99
N GLY A 153 -9.23 7.19 3.38
CA GLY A 153 -7.79 7.27 3.65
C GLY A 153 -6.98 7.38 2.36
N LEU A 154 -5.97 8.24 2.38
CA LEU A 154 -4.97 8.36 1.32
C LEU A 154 -3.60 8.07 1.94
N ASN A 155 -2.98 6.97 1.56
CA ASN A 155 -1.78 6.47 2.20
C ASN A 155 -0.65 6.24 1.19
N SER A 156 0.59 6.54 1.59
CA SER A 156 1.81 6.12 0.93
C SER A 156 2.42 4.99 1.75
N ILE A 157 2.36 3.76 1.22
CA ILE A 157 2.78 2.55 1.93
C ILE A 157 4.03 1.99 1.24
N GLN A 158 5.07 1.81 2.01
CA GLN A 158 6.27 1.08 1.65
C GLN A 158 6.11 -0.38 2.03
N ARG A 159 6.40 -1.27 1.10
CA ARG A 159 6.38 -2.71 1.31
C ARG A 159 7.79 -3.26 1.19
N THR A 160 8.35 -3.71 2.31
CA THR A 160 9.69 -4.26 2.41
C THR A 160 9.64 -5.77 2.56
N ARG A 161 10.32 -6.50 1.68
CA ARG A 161 10.46 -7.96 1.79
C ARG A 161 11.50 -8.31 2.85
N VAL A 162 11.08 -9.00 3.91
CA VAL A 162 11.95 -9.47 4.99
C VAL A 162 12.39 -10.93 4.76
N ALA A 163 11.43 -11.78 4.36
CA ALA A 163 11.68 -13.18 4.06
C ALA A 163 10.86 -13.61 2.83
N ASN A 164 10.88 -14.89 2.45
CA ASN A 164 10.26 -15.39 1.23
C ASN A 164 8.80 -14.94 1.05
N LYS A 165 7.97 -15.18 2.06
CA LYS A 165 6.53 -14.83 2.07
C LYS A 165 6.20 -13.75 3.10
N PHE A 166 7.21 -13.21 3.78
CA PHE A 166 7.02 -12.25 4.85
C PHE A 166 7.45 -10.85 4.43
N PHE A 167 6.54 -9.91 4.57
CA PHE A 167 6.72 -8.50 4.25
C PHE A 167 6.37 -7.64 5.47
N ILE A 168 6.94 -6.45 5.51
CA ILE A 168 6.52 -5.38 6.40
C ILE A 168 6.00 -4.25 5.53
N GLU A 169 4.74 -3.90 5.72
CA GLU A 169 4.11 -2.72 5.15
C GLU A 169 4.14 -1.61 6.18
N TRP A 170 4.73 -0.48 5.82
CA TRP A 170 4.84 0.67 6.69
C TRP A 170 4.68 1.95 5.89
N GLY A 171 4.15 2.98 6.51
CA GLY A 171 3.96 4.24 5.81
C GLY A 171 3.08 5.20 6.56
N GLY A 172 2.63 6.22 5.84
CA GLY A 172 1.78 7.25 6.41
C GLY A 172 0.82 7.84 5.40
N GLY A 173 -0.14 8.58 5.92
CA GLY A 173 -1.17 9.18 5.10
C GLY A 173 -2.13 10.05 5.89
N VAL A 174 -3.16 10.52 5.23
CA VAL A 174 -4.23 11.33 5.82
C VAL A 174 -5.54 10.55 5.72
N SER A 175 -6.33 10.59 6.79
CA SER A 175 -7.65 9.98 6.81
C SER A 175 -8.71 10.92 7.35
N TRP A 176 -9.91 10.73 6.85
CA TRP A 176 -11.13 11.44 7.24
C TRP A 176 -12.12 10.43 7.82
N TYR A 177 -12.42 10.59 9.11
CA TYR A 177 -13.43 9.84 9.82
C TYR A 177 -14.70 10.68 9.87
N ASN A 178 -15.75 10.23 9.22
CA ASN A 178 -17.05 10.87 9.29
C ASN A 178 -17.97 9.99 10.15
N PHE A 179 -18.54 10.55 11.19
CA PHE A 179 -19.53 9.93 12.05
C PHE A 179 -20.86 10.64 11.84
N LYS A 180 -21.78 10.01 11.11
CA LYS A 180 -23.13 10.52 10.94
C LYS A 180 -23.97 10.06 12.12
N PHE A 181 -24.49 10.98 12.93
CA PHE A 181 -25.36 10.65 14.05
C PHE A 181 -26.66 10.02 13.57
N GLU A 182 -27.19 9.10 14.39
CA GLU A 182 -28.46 8.45 14.15
C GLU A 182 -29.59 9.46 14.22
N ASN A 183 -29.61 10.30 15.25
CA ASN A 183 -30.51 11.44 15.33
C ASN A 183 -29.96 12.61 14.50
N GLU A 184 -30.69 13.00 13.46
CA GLU A 184 -30.32 14.09 12.55
C GLU A 184 -30.35 15.47 13.22
N ARG A 185 -30.99 15.60 14.40
CA ARG A 185 -31.07 16.81 15.22
C ARG A 185 -29.91 16.93 16.23
N THR A 186 -29.02 15.93 16.32
CA THR A 186 -27.89 15.97 17.27
C THR A 186 -27.02 17.19 17.02
N ILE A 187 -26.82 17.99 18.08
CA ILE A 187 -25.86 19.10 18.13
C ILE A 187 -24.76 18.74 19.11
N LEU A 188 -23.51 19.00 18.72
CA LEU A 188 -22.39 18.91 19.62
C LEU A 188 -22.03 20.31 20.11
N SER A 189 -21.92 20.44 21.42
CA SER A 189 -21.40 21.62 22.09
C SER A 189 -20.38 21.20 23.15
N THR A 190 -19.60 22.13 23.62
CA THR A 190 -18.57 21.91 24.63
C THR A 190 -18.77 22.87 25.80
N ASP A 191 -18.58 22.37 27.01
CA ASP A 191 -18.47 23.20 28.22
C ASP A 191 -17.22 22.82 29.01
N ASP A 192 -17.01 23.39 30.18
CA ASP A 192 -15.87 23.08 31.05
C ASP A 192 -15.84 21.61 31.52
N ASN A 193 -16.99 20.92 31.53
CA ASN A 193 -17.12 19.53 31.95
C ASN A 193 -16.86 18.52 30.83
N GLY A 194 -17.04 18.94 29.57
CA GLY A 194 -16.78 18.06 28.42
C GLY A 194 -17.69 18.34 27.22
N ILE A 195 -17.84 17.32 26.37
CA ILE A 195 -18.72 17.37 25.21
C ILE A 195 -20.18 17.10 25.61
N ILE A 196 -21.08 17.87 25.05
CA ILE A 196 -22.53 17.72 25.25
C ILE A 196 -23.14 17.32 23.91
N PHE A 197 -23.86 16.21 23.90
CA PHE A 197 -24.72 15.77 22.81
C PHE A 197 -26.12 16.27 23.10
N GLY A 198 -26.47 17.39 22.51
CA GLY A 198 -27.80 18.00 22.62
C GLY A 198 -28.68 17.65 21.43
N GLU A 199 -29.95 17.99 21.53
CA GLU A 199 -30.90 17.93 20.44
C GLU A 199 -31.42 19.32 20.11
N ASP A 200 -31.36 19.72 18.83
CA ASP A 200 -31.96 20.96 18.38
C ASP A 200 -33.47 20.81 18.30
N LEU A 201 -34.17 21.57 19.12
CA LEU A 201 -35.64 21.60 19.21
C LEU A 201 -36.26 22.67 18.28
N SER A 202 -35.48 23.37 17.47
CA SER A 202 -35.99 24.32 16.49
C SER A 202 -36.89 23.65 15.45
N ASP A 203 -37.85 24.41 14.93
CA ASP A 203 -38.81 23.91 13.94
C ASP A 203 -38.23 23.97 12.52
N VAL A 204 -37.05 23.33 12.34
CA VAL A 204 -36.40 23.17 11.04
C VAL A 204 -36.29 21.70 10.69
N ASP A 205 -36.32 21.41 9.38
CA ASP A 205 -36.24 20.03 8.85
C ASP A 205 -34.75 19.63 8.74
N TYR A 206 -34.22 18.98 9.79
CA TYR A 206 -32.89 18.42 9.79
C TYR A 206 -32.78 17.20 8.88
N ARG A 207 -31.73 17.13 8.09
CA ARG A 207 -31.45 16.01 7.17
C ARG A 207 -30.16 15.28 7.50
N LYS A 208 -29.27 15.93 8.26
CA LYS A 208 -27.99 15.35 8.58
C LYS A 208 -27.28 16.13 9.67
N SER A 209 -26.82 15.41 10.67
CA SER A 209 -25.80 15.85 11.60
C SER A 209 -24.62 14.87 11.59
N LYS A 210 -23.39 15.38 11.54
CA LYS A 210 -22.19 14.54 11.58
C LYS A 210 -21.00 15.25 12.20
N LEU A 211 -20.13 14.46 12.80
CA LEU A 211 -18.79 14.84 13.22
C LEU A 211 -17.80 14.32 12.17
N THR A 212 -16.85 15.15 11.76
CA THR A 212 -15.73 14.76 10.89
C THR A 212 -14.43 15.03 11.60
N VAL A 213 -13.54 14.04 11.61
CA VAL A 213 -12.22 14.14 12.22
C VAL A 213 -11.16 13.75 11.20
N THR A 214 -10.17 14.62 11.03
CA THR A 214 -9.05 14.41 10.09
C THR A 214 -7.79 14.04 10.87
N HIS A 215 -7.14 12.95 10.47
CA HIS A 215 -5.91 12.48 11.10
C HIS A 215 -4.76 12.37 10.11
N LEU A 216 -3.56 12.69 10.58
CA LEU A 216 -2.30 12.25 9.97
C LEU A 216 -1.95 10.90 10.60
N ASN A 217 -1.76 9.86 9.79
CA ASN A 217 -1.54 8.51 10.28
C ASN A 217 -0.16 7.98 9.90
N LEU A 218 0.35 7.11 10.75
CA LEU A 218 1.46 6.21 10.51
C LEU A 218 0.99 4.79 10.76
N SER A 219 1.42 3.84 9.94
CA SER A 219 1.08 2.42 10.10
C SER A 219 2.29 1.53 9.91
N LEU A 220 2.27 0.40 10.59
CA LEU A 220 3.24 -0.68 10.46
C LEU A 220 2.51 -2.02 10.58
N VAL A 221 2.49 -2.77 9.48
CA VAL A 221 1.73 -4.01 9.36
C VAL A 221 2.63 -5.11 8.80
N PRO A 222 3.04 -6.09 9.62
CA PRO A 222 3.55 -7.37 9.15
C PRO A 222 2.52 -8.10 8.31
N VAL A 223 2.95 -8.60 7.13
CA VAL A 223 2.09 -9.26 6.13
C VAL A 223 2.69 -10.58 5.69
N LEU A 224 1.89 -11.64 5.70
CA LEU A 224 2.18 -12.90 5.04
C LEU A 224 1.51 -12.89 3.66
N ASP A 225 2.31 -13.03 2.61
CA ASP A 225 1.87 -13.06 1.22
C ASP A 225 2.16 -14.43 0.63
N PHE A 226 1.13 -15.14 0.24
CA PHE A 226 1.21 -16.48 -0.34
C PHE A 226 1.40 -16.47 -1.86
N GLY A 227 1.43 -15.28 -2.47
CA GLY A 227 1.76 -15.09 -3.89
C GLY A 227 3.27 -15.00 -4.13
N ASN A 228 3.62 -14.84 -5.42
CA ASN A 228 5.01 -14.69 -5.86
C ASN A 228 5.40 -13.24 -6.16
N GLY A 229 4.49 -12.28 -5.98
CA GLY A 229 4.67 -10.88 -6.33
C GLY A 229 5.63 -10.13 -5.37
N ARG A 230 6.45 -9.23 -5.93
CA ARG A 230 7.26 -8.30 -5.16
C ARG A 230 6.47 -7.06 -4.75
N HIS A 231 5.58 -6.62 -5.62
CA HIS A 231 4.75 -5.46 -5.42
C HIS A 231 3.42 -5.85 -4.81
N LYS A 232 2.85 -4.96 -3.99
CA LYS A 232 1.47 -5.09 -3.55
C LYS A 232 0.60 -4.84 -4.79
N PRO A 233 -0.27 -5.77 -5.21
CA PRO A 233 -1.24 -5.47 -6.24
C PRO A 233 -2.15 -4.35 -5.73
N THR A 234 -2.40 -3.36 -6.56
CA THR A 234 -3.34 -2.27 -6.28
C THR A 234 -4.08 -1.97 -7.58
N PHE A 235 -5.22 -1.32 -7.50
CA PHE A 235 -6.02 -0.92 -8.66
C PHE A 235 -5.20 -0.15 -9.74
N PHE A 236 -4.16 0.57 -9.30
CA PHE A 236 -3.29 1.36 -10.18
C PHE A 236 -2.05 0.61 -10.67
N ASN A 237 -1.79 -0.60 -10.19
CA ASN A 237 -0.61 -1.38 -10.52
C ASN A 237 -1.03 -2.82 -10.84
N ASP A 238 -1.39 -3.03 -12.10
CA ASP A 238 -1.82 -4.32 -12.63
C ASP A 238 -0.64 -5.31 -12.56
N THR A 239 -0.59 -6.07 -11.49
CA THR A 239 0.33 -7.17 -11.31
C THR A 239 -0.50 -8.45 -11.27
N ASP A 240 -0.36 -9.28 -12.28
CA ASP A 240 -1.05 -10.56 -12.52
C ASP A 240 -0.90 -11.61 -11.37
N SER A 241 -0.93 -11.17 -10.12
CA SER A 241 -0.78 -12.06 -8.98
C SER A 241 -2.08 -12.25 -8.22
N ARG A 242 -2.75 -13.35 -8.50
CA ARG A 242 -3.79 -13.90 -7.63
C ARG A 242 -3.14 -14.37 -6.33
N SER A 243 -2.77 -13.45 -5.45
CA SER A 243 -2.16 -13.78 -4.16
C SER A 243 -3.15 -13.55 -3.03
N PHE A 244 -3.17 -14.48 -2.10
CA PHE A 244 -3.80 -14.28 -0.80
C PHE A 244 -2.80 -13.67 0.16
N ARG A 245 -3.22 -12.62 0.86
CA ARG A 245 -2.39 -11.91 1.83
C ARG A 245 -3.17 -11.77 3.15
N ILE A 246 -2.45 -11.89 4.26
CA ILE A 246 -2.98 -11.61 5.59
C ILE A 246 -1.97 -10.77 6.35
N GLY A 247 -2.43 -9.69 6.97
CA GLY A 247 -1.62 -8.81 7.77
C GLY A 247 -2.32 -8.40 9.04
N ILE A 248 -1.56 -8.28 10.12
CA ILE A 248 -2.01 -7.69 11.38
C ILE A 248 -0.92 -6.77 11.90
N GLY A 249 -1.28 -5.55 12.26
CA GLY A 249 -0.31 -4.56 12.72
C GLY A 249 -0.94 -3.42 13.49
N GLY A 250 -0.17 -2.37 13.71
CA GLY A 250 -0.59 -1.20 14.44
C GLY A 250 -0.59 0.06 13.59
N TYR A 251 -1.32 1.04 14.05
CA TYR A 251 -1.27 2.40 13.53
C TYR A 251 -1.32 3.43 14.66
N LEU A 252 -0.81 4.60 14.33
CA LEU A 252 -0.83 5.78 15.17
C LEU A 252 -1.37 6.94 14.34
N GLY A 253 -2.27 7.74 14.89
CA GLY A 253 -2.83 8.92 14.22
C GLY A 253 -2.75 10.16 15.10
N TYR A 254 -2.47 11.30 14.49
CA TYR A 254 -2.53 12.61 15.13
C TYR A 254 -3.65 13.43 14.49
N ARG A 255 -4.56 13.96 15.30
CA ARG A 255 -5.69 14.78 14.85
C ARG A 255 -5.19 16.11 14.30
N LEU A 256 -5.54 16.38 13.05
CA LEU A 256 -5.24 17.65 12.37
C LEU A 256 -6.38 18.65 12.51
N ASP A 257 -7.62 18.16 12.36
CA ASP A 257 -8.82 18.97 12.35
C ASP A 257 -10.03 18.17 12.79
N SER A 258 -11.02 18.86 13.33
CA SER A 258 -12.34 18.30 13.65
C SER A 258 -13.41 19.36 13.47
N TYR A 259 -14.53 18.97 12.89
CA TYR A 259 -15.67 19.84 12.70
C TYR A 259 -17.00 19.07 12.68
N THR A 260 -18.05 19.74 13.13
CA THR A 260 -19.40 19.27 12.93
C THR A 260 -19.99 19.83 11.64
N LYS A 261 -20.90 19.11 11.06
CA LYS A 261 -21.66 19.53 9.90
C LYS A 261 -23.11 19.17 10.05
N GLN A 262 -23.94 20.20 10.07
CA GLN A 262 -25.38 20.07 10.04
C GLN A 262 -25.94 20.51 8.68
N THR A 263 -26.96 19.81 8.21
CA THR A 263 -27.72 20.19 7.00
C THR A 263 -29.18 20.15 7.33
N TYR A 264 -29.87 21.24 7.10
CA TYR A 264 -31.30 21.39 7.36
C TYR A 264 -31.94 22.25 6.28
N PHE A 265 -33.29 22.21 6.22
CA PHE A 265 -34.11 23.07 5.38
C PHE A 265 -34.83 24.09 6.26
N GLU A 266 -34.69 25.37 5.93
CA GLU A 266 -35.34 26.48 6.56
C GLU A 266 -36.05 27.30 5.49
N ASN A 267 -37.37 27.47 5.61
CA ASN A 267 -38.21 28.16 4.62
C ASN A 267 -38.05 27.62 3.17
N GLY A 268 -37.77 26.30 3.02
CA GLY A 268 -37.52 25.67 1.72
C GLY A 268 -36.09 25.76 1.20
N ASP A 269 -35.23 26.55 1.83
CA ASP A 269 -33.84 26.70 1.48
C ASP A 269 -32.96 25.71 2.21
N ARG A 270 -31.99 25.10 1.50
CA ARG A 270 -31.03 24.20 2.10
C ARG A 270 -29.90 25.00 2.78
N ARG A 271 -29.84 24.89 4.10
CA ARG A 271 -28.81 25.50 4.92
C ARG A 271 -27.78 24.46 5.35
N ARG A 272 -26.53 24.92 5.53
CA ARG A 272 -25.42 24.09 6.04
C ARG A 272 -24.66 24.90 7.08
N ASN A 273 -24.52 24.32 8.25
CA ASN A 273 -23.66 24.86 9.30
C ASN A 273 -22.42 23.98 9.45
N HIS A 274 -21.24 24.61 9.59
CA HIS A 274 -19.99 23.95 9.90
C HIS A 274 -19.37 24.68 11.08
N GLU A 275 -19.03 23.92 12.10
CA GLU A 275 -18.41 24.44 13.30
C GLU A 275 -17.15 23.64 13.59
N HIS A 276 -16.01 24.33 13.68
CA HIS A 276 -14.70 23.74 13.98
C HIS A 276 -14.40 23.91 15.45
N ASP A 277 -14.21 22.80 16.15
CA ASP A 277 -13.78 22.78 17.56
C ASP A 277 -13.00 21.48 17.83
N SER A 278 -12.35 21.43 18.98
CA SER A 278 -11.64 20.24 19.45
C SER A 278 -12.59 19.14 19.92
N TYR A 279 -13.79 19.49 20.37
CA TYR A 279 -14.82 18.59 20.92
C TYR A 279 -14.28 17.62 21.98
N TYR A 280 -13.24 18.00 22.70
CA TYR A 280 -12.51 17.12 23.63
C TYR A 280 -12.11 15.77 23.02
N LEU A 281 -11.93 15.73 21.72
CA LEU A 281 -11.41 14.53 21.05
C LEU A 281 -9.93 14.32 21.39
N ASN A 282 -9.54 13.11 21.65
CA ASN A 282 -8.14 12.78 21.86
C ASN A 282 -7.28 13.24 20.67
N PRO A 283 -6.19 13.98 20.90
CA PRO A 283 -5.30 14.42 19.83
C PRO A 283 -4.51 13.26 19.20
N LEU A 284 -4.27 12.20 19.97
CA LEU A 284 -3.61 10.99 19.52
C LEU A 284 -4.60 9.84 19.52
N ARG A 285 -4.55 9.04 18.48
CA ARG A 285 -5.22 7.75 18.39
C ARG A 285 -4.21 6.67 18.05
N TYR A 286 -4.42 5.49 18.55
CA TYR A 286 -3.65 4.31 18.19
C TYR A 286 -4.54 3.09 18.20
N GLY A 287 -4.19 2.12 17.36
CA GLY A 287 -5.05 0.97 17.20
C GLY A 287 -4.40 -0.17 16.44
N VAL A 288 -5.21 -1.17 16.17
CA VAL A 288 -4.85 -2.38 15.42
C VAL A 288 -5.51 -2.36 14.06
N ARG A 289 -4.74 -2.70 13.02
CA ARG A 289 -5.22 -2.93 11.67
C ARG A 289 -5.09 -4.41 11.33
N LEU A 290 -6.19 -5.04 10.95
CA LEU A 290 -6.24 -6.33 10.30
C LEU A 290 -6.48 -6.09 8.80
N GLN A 291 -5.76 -6.82 7.93
CA GLN A 291 -5.96 -6.74 6.48
C GLN A 291 -5.92 -8.12 5.84
N LEU A 292 -6.83 -8.33 4.88
CA LEU A 292 -6.97 -9.55 4.09
C LEU A 292 -7.03 -9.16 2.62
N GLY A 293 -5.99 -9.54 1.86
CA GLY A 293 -5.87 -9.19 0.46
C GLY A 293 -6.11 -10.37 -0.48
N PHE A 294 -6.81 -10.09 -1.58
CA PHE A 294 -7.02 -11.00 -2.70
C PHE A 294 -6.79 -10.24 -4.01
N GLY A 295 -5.80 -10.67 -4.80
CA GLY A 295 -5.48 -9.95 -6.02
C GLY A 295 -5.23 -8.48 -5.74
N ASP A 296 -5.94 -7.60 -6.43
CA ASP A 296 -5.76 -6.15 -6.38
C ASP A 296 -6.52 -5.47 -5.22
N SER A 297 -7.43 -6.20 -4.59
CA SER A 297 -8.28 -5.67 -3.52
C SER A 297 -7.86 -6.19 -2.17
N GLU A 298 -8.09 -5.38 -1.14
CA GLU A 298 -7.83 -5.74 0.24
C GLU A 298 -8.97 -5.26 1.13
N ILE A 299 -9.47 -6.14 1.97
CA ILE A 299 -10.42 -5.81 3.03
C ILE A 299 -9.61 -5.46 4.28
N PHE A 300 -10.00 -4.43 5.00
CA PHE A 300 -9.36 -4.08 6.26
C PHE A 300 -10.38 -3.80 7.37
N VAL A 301 -9.90 -4.00 8.60
CA VAL A 301 -10.57 -3.60 9.83
C VAL A 301 -9.57 -2.80 10.66
N ASN A 302 -9.96 -1.59 11.09
CA ASN A 302 -9.21 -0.79 12.04
C ASN A 302 -10.02 -0.69 13.33
N TYR A 303 -9.37 -0.92 14.46
CA TYR A 303 -9.95 -0.76 15.78
C TYR A 303 -9.04 0.12 16.64
N ASP A 304 -9.60 1.24 17.14
CA ASP A 304 -8.88 2.13 18.05
C ASP A 304 -8.82 1.52 19.43
N LEU A 305 -7.62 1.47 20.01
CA LEU A 305 -7.40 0.94 21.37
C LEU A 305 -7.58 1.99 22.46
N ASN A 306 -7.53 3.26 22.08
CA ASN A 306 -7.85 4.36 23.01
C ASN A 306 -9.25 4.91 22.74
N GLU A 307 -9.83 5.48 23.77
CA GLU A 307 -11.11 6.18 23.68
C GLU A 307 -11.03 7.39 22.73
N MET A 308 -12.14 7.69 22.08
CA MET A 308 -12.24 8.79 21.13
C MET A 308 -12.14 10.16 21.79
N PHE A 309 -12.66 10.26 23.02
CA PHE A 309 -12.66 11.51 23.78
C PHE A 309 -11.59 11.51 24.89
N GLU A 310 -11.20 12.69 25.33
CA GLU A 310 -10.32 12.88 26.48
C GLU A 310 -10.98 12.31 27.74
N GLU A 311 -10.16 11.92 28.70
CA GLU A 311 -10.61 11.29 29.96
C GLU A 311 -11.65 12.15 30.68
N ASN A 312 -12.81 11.59 30.99
CA ASN A 312 -13.96 12.22 31.65
C ASN A 312 -14.55 13.42 30.89
N LYS A 313 -14.27 13.58 29.59
CA LYS A 313 -14.78 14.66 28.74
C LYS A 313 -15.83 14.23 27.73
N GLY A 314 -16.14 12.95 27.66
CA GLY A 314 -17.14 12.41 26.72
C GLY A 314 -17.49 10.96 27.01
N PRO A 315 -18.33 10.35 26.18
CA PRO A 315 -18.63 8.93 26.28
C PRO A 315 -17.40 8.08 26.02
N LYS A 316 -17.29 6.97 26.74
CA LYS A 316 -16.20 6.00 26.58
C LYS A 316 -16.44 5.14 25.36
N VAL A 317 -16.05 5.59 24.21
CA VAL A 317 -16.24 4.92 22.93
C VAL A 317 -14.94 4.82 22.14
N ASN A 318 -14.77 3.70 21.43
CA ASN A 318 -13.66 3.43 20.53
C ASN A 318 -14.17 3.39 19.09
N ALA A 319 -13.38 3.89 18.15
CA ALA A 319 -13.77 3.84 16.75
C ALA A 319 -13.44 2.47 16.15
N LEU A 320 -14.40 1.91 15.41
CA LEU A 320 -14.25 0.74 14.56
C LEU A 320 -14.47 1.15 13.12
N THR A 321 -13.56 0.76 12.23
CA THR A 321 -13.70 0.98 10.79
C THR A 321 -13.58 -0.34 10.05
N PHE A 322 -14.48 -0.57 9.11
CA PHE A 322 -14.40 -1.68 8.17
C PHE A 322 -14.44 -1.15 6.74
N GLY A 323 -13.56 -1.67 5.86
CA GLY A 323 -13.49 -1.13 4.51
C GLY A 323 -12.68 -1.97 3.53
N VAL A 324 -12.44 -1.36 2.36
CA VAL A 324 -11.63 -1.91 1.27
C VAL A 324 -10.52 -0.94 0.92
N SER A 325 -9.38 -1.49 0.57
CA SER A 325 -8.19 -0.78 0.10
C SER A 325 -7.91 -1.14 -1.37
N PHE A 326 -7.55 -0.11 -2.14
CA PHE A 326 -7.25 -0.22 -3.57
C PHE A 326 -5.84 0.25 -3.89
#